data_aa2176fedbffd0acd1e648144832be41
#
_entry.id   aa2176fedbffd0acd1e648144832be41
#
_cell.length_a   1.000
_cell.length_b   1.000
_cell.length_c   1.000
_cell.angle_alpha   90.00
_cell.angle_beta   90.00
_cell.angle_gamma   90.00
#
_symmetry.space_group_name_H-M   'P 1'
#
loop_
_entity.id
_entity.type
_entity.pdbx_description
1 polymer ?
#
loop_
_entity_poly.entity_id
_entity_poly.type
_entity_poly.pdbx_seq_one_letter_code
_entity_poly.pdbx_strand_id
1 'polypeptide(L)'
;MNISELGEFGLIHRLTDNIELKNESTKYGVGDDCAVLEYPNKQVLVTTDMLMEGVHFDLTYIDMRHLGYKSAMVNISDIFAMNGTPRQMVVSIALSKRFKVEDLDEFYVGLKAACDKWNIDIVGGDTTSSYTGLAISITCIGEGDKDKIVYRNGAKETDLVCVTGDLGAAYMGLQLLEREKAVYYGQLSDLDKKIKDAKASGNDELVKNLQKKVNELNDFQPDFAGKEYLLQRQLAPEARGDIKEKLEAAGIQPTAMMDISDGLSSELLHICEQSNCGCRIFEKQIPIDYQTAVMAEEMNMNVTTCAMNGGEDYELLFTVPIGDHDKIKDIDGVKLIGHITKPELGKQLVARDGNEFEIKAQGWNPLKK
;
A
#
# COMPACT_ATOMS: atom_id res chain seq x y z
N MET A 1 20.32 -21.55 -3.85
CA MET A 1 21.75 -21.07 -3.74
C MET A 1 21.82 -20.12 -2.55
N ASN A 2 22.90 -20.20 -1.77
CA ASN A 2 23.07 -19.26 -0.66
C ASN A 2 23.64 -17.94 -1.15
N ILE A 3 23.14 -16.82 -0.62
CA ILE A 3 23.62 -15.47 -0.97
C ILE A 3 25.13 -15.34 -0.73
N SER A 4 25.63 -15.96 0.36
CA SER A 4 27.07 -15.98 0.68
C SER A 4 27.96 -16.64 -0.37
N GLU A 5 27.41 -17.48 -1.24
CA GLU A 5 28.15 -18.15 -2.32
C GLU A 5 28.33 -17.23 -3.52
N LEU A 6 27.37 -16.34 -3.79
CA LEU A 6 27.44 -15.33 -4.86
C LEU A 6 28.29 -14.12 -4.45
N GLY A 7 28.27 -13.77 -3.17
CA GLY A 7 28.78 -12.50 -2.69
C GLY A 7 27.90 -11.31 -3.11
N GLU A 8 28.25 -10.11 -2.67
CA GLU A 8 27.48 -8.88 -2.91
C GLU A 8 27.35 -8.56 -4.41
N PHE A 9 28.49 -8.41 -5.10
CA PHE A 9 28.49 -8.05 -6.53
C PHE A 9 27.86 -9.12 -7.42
N GLY A 10 28.06 -10.42 -7.10
CA GLY A 10 27.42 -11.50 -7.83
C GLY A 10 25.89 -11.49 -7.69
N LEU A 11 25.37 -11.12 -6.51
CA LEU A 11 23.94 -10.93 -6.29
C LEU A 11 23.42 -9.72 -7.06
N ILE A 12 24.08 -8.55 -6.98
CA ILE A 12 23.70 -7.34 -7.72
C ILE A 12 23.60 -7.64 -9.22
N HIS A 13 24.64 -8.23 -9.83
CA HIS A 13 24.61 -8.63 -11.24
C HIS A 13 23.41 -9.52 -11.57
N ARG A 14 23.19 -10.59 -10.78
CA ARG A 14 22.06 -11.49 -11.01
C ARG A 14 20.71 -10.78 -11.04
N LEU A 15 20.50 -9.82 -10.13
CA LEU A 15 19.23 -9.11 -9.98
C LEU A 15 19.02 -8.02 -11.04
N THR A 16 20.11 -7.47 -11.57
CA THR A 16 20.06 -6.26 -12.44
C THR A 16 20.47 -6.48 -13.90
N ASP A 17 21.12 -7.61 -14.25
CA ASP A 17 21.60 -7.88 -15.63
C ASP A 17 20.51 -7.83 -16.70
N ASN A 18 19.25 -8.08 -16.34
CA ASN A 18 18.11 -8.07 -17.25
C ASN A 18 17.24 -6.80 -17.13
N ILE A 19 17.76 -5.73 -16.53
CA ILE A 19 17.04 -4.45 -16.42
C ILE A 19 17.28 -3.65 -17.71
N GLU A 20 16.20 -3.38 -18.44
CA GLU A 20 16.21 -2.53 -19.62
C GLU A 20 15.79 -1.11 -19.23
N LEU A 21 16.58 -0.09 -19.66
CA LEU A 21 16.23 1.31 -19.50
C LEU A 21 15.16 1.70 -20.52
N LYS A 22 14.09 2.32 -20.07
CA LYS A 22 12.88 2.63 -20.86
C LYS A 22 12.68 4.13 -21.06
N ASN A 23 13.21 4.93 -20.13
CA ASN A 23 12.99 6.37 -20.09
C ASN A 23 14.16 7.14 -20.70
N GLU A 24 13.86 8.11 -21.59
CA GLU A 24 14.86 9.00 -22.15
C GLU A 24 15.58 9.86 -21.11
N SER A 25 14.91 10.12 -19.98
CA SER A 25 15.51 10.84 -18.85
C SER A 25 16.58 10.03 -18.11
N THR A 26 16.66 8.72 -18.31
CA THR A 26 17.72 7.87 -17.74
C THR A 26 18.87 7.79 -18.73
N LYS A 27 19.97 8.48 -18.47
CA LYS A 27 21.17 8.45 -19.32
C LYS A 27 22.11 7.32 -18.96
N TYR A 28 22.16 6.93 -17.69
CA TYR A 28 22.94 5.80 -17.20
C TYR A 28 22.26 5.23 -15.95
N GLY A 29 22.08 3.92 -15.89
CA GLY A 29 21.43 3.22 -14.79
C GLY A 29 22.41 2.52 -13.87
N VAL A 30 22.14 1.23 -13.57
CA VAL A 30 23.01 0.39 -12.73
C VAL A 30 24.36 0.15 -13.39
N GLY A 31 25.46 0.23 -12.65
CA GLY A 31 26.80 -0.15 -13.13
C GLY A 31 27.93 0.83 -12.83
N ASP A 32 27.62 1.94 -12.15
CA ASP A 32 28.60 2.93 -11.67
C ASP A 32 28.19 3.41 -10.27
N ASP A 33 28.96 4.33 -9.67
CA ASP A 33 28.67 4.88 -8.34
C ASP A 33 27.32 5.62 -8.25
N CYS A 34 26.86 6.21 -9.37
CA CYS A 34 25.58 6.91 -9.45
C CYS A 34 24.86 6.65 -10.79
N ALA A 35 23.52 6.62 -10.75
CA ALA A 35 22.72 6.78 -11.96
C ALA A 35 22.77 8.23 -12.47
N VAL A 36 22.68 8.41 -13.81
CA VAL A 36 22.66 9.74 -14.44
C VAL A 36 21.28 10.01 -15.03
N LEU A 37 20.60 11.02 -14.51
CA LEU A 37 19.26 11.43 -14.90
C LEU A 37 19.26 12.85 -15.48
N GLU A 38 18.43 13.09 -16.48
CA GLU A 38 18.28 14.40 -17.12
C GLU A 38 16.80 14.76 -17.27
N TYR A 39 16.37 15.89 -16.67
CA TYR A 39 14.98 16.38 -16.68
C TYR A 39 14.90 17.82 -17.23
N PRO A 40 15.05 18.02 -18.52
CA PRO A 40 14.93 19.35 -19.09
C PRO A 40 13.48 19.85 -19.01
N ASN A 41 13.30 21.06 -18.45
CA ASN A 41 12.02 21.78 -18.38
C ASN A 41 10.90 21.10 -17.54
N LYS A 42 11.22 20.14 -16.69
CA LYS A 42 10.29 19.49 -15.76
C LYS A 42 10.72 19.74 -14.31
N GLN A 43 9.76 19.65 -13.40
CA GLN A 43 10.07 19.52 -11.98
C GLN A 43 10.25 18.04 -11.62
N VAL A 44 11.26 17.77 -10.79
CA VAL A 44 11.54 16.43 -10.31
C VAL A 44 10.77 16.21 -9.01
N LEU A 45 10.02 15.11 -8.94
CA LEU A 45 9.34 14.62 -7.74
C LEU A 45 10.16 13.47 -7.19
N VAL A 46 10.37 13.45 -5.88
CA VAL A 46 11.12 12.39 -5.20
C VAL A 46 10.36 11.97 -3.96
N THR A 47 10.11 10.68 -3.83
CA THR A 47 9.54 10.08 -2.63
C THR A 47 10.35 8.88 -2.18
N THR A 48 10.21 8.48 -0.92
CA THR A 48 10.85 7.27 -0.40
C THR A 48 10.03 6.67 0.74
N ASP A 49 9.80 5.35 0.66
CA ASP A 49 9.20 4.57 1.71
C ASP A 49 10.13 3.50 2.23
N MET A 50 9.93 3.14 3.49
CA MET A 50 10.63 2.05 4.15
C MET A 50 9.63 1.01 4.66
N LEU A 51 9.77 -0.23 4.21
CA LEU A 51 8.98 -1.36 4.66
C LEU A 51 9.82 -2.28 5.52
N MET A 52 9.33 -2.55 6.74
CA MET A 52 10.00 -3.40 7.72
C MET A 52 9.18 -4.65 7.99
N GLU A 53 9.83 -5.81 7.98
CA GLU A 53 9.21 -7.08 8.37
C GLU A 53 8.70 -7.03 9.81
N GLY A 54 7.48 -7.54 10.03
CA GLY A 54 6.81 -7.50 11.32
C GLY A 54 6.18 -6.15 11.69
N VAL A 55 6.29 -5.13 10.80
CA VAL A 55 5.69 -3.81 10.95
C VAL A 55 4.77 -3.52 9.79
N HIS A 56 5.29 -3.53 8.54
CA HIS A 56 4.55 -3.20 7.33
C HIS A 56 4.13 -4.44 6.53
N PHE A 57 4.75 -5.58 6.78
CA PHE A 57 4.43 -6.85 6.16
C PHE A 57 4.86 -8.03 7.04
N ASP A 58 4.23 -9.18 6.82
CA ASP A 58 4.58 -10.43 7.48
C ASP A 58 4.71 -11.56 6.45
N LEU A 59 5.90 -12.16 6.38
CA LEU A 59 6.21 -13.23 5.44
C LEU A 59 5.51 -14.56 5.74
N THR A 60 4.68 -14.62 6.77
CA THR A 60 3.81 -15.78 7.02
C THR A 60 2.62 -15.83 6.07
N TYR A 61 2.24 -14.69 5.46
CA TYR A 61 1.11 -14.60 4.55
C TYR A 61 1.35 -13.77 3.28
N ILE A 62 2.44 -13.01 3.17
CA ILE A 62 2.84 -12.36 1.91
C ILE A 62 4.04 -13.08 1.33
N ASP A 63 3.98 -13.48 0.08
CA ASP A 63 5.14 -14.00 -0.63
C ASP A 63 6.04 -12.88 -1.16
N MET A 64 7.26 -13.24 -1.53
CA MET A 64 8.28 -12.28 -1.97
C MET A 64 7.89 -11.56 -3.27
N ARG A 65 7.10 -12.18 -4.15
CA ARG A 65 6.64 -11.57 -5.40
C ARG A 65 5.62 -10.47 -5.13
N HIS A 66 4.59 -10.74 -4.32
CA HIS A 66 3.63 -9.73 -3.91
C HIS A 66 4.30 -8.61 -3.11
N LEU A 67 5.26 -8.96 -2.25
CA LEU A 67 6.00 -7.97 -1.49
C LEU A 67 6.80 -7.03 -2.41
N GLY A 68 7.48 -7.56 -3.44
CA GLY A 68 8.19 -6.75 -4.42
C GLY A 68 7.26 -5.80 -5.19
N TYR A 69 6.11 -6.31 -5.63
CA TYR A 69 5.09 -5.51 -6.31
C TYR A 69 4.54 -4.39 -5.42
N LYS A 70 4.10 -4.73 -4.20
CA LYS A 70 3.58 -3.78 -3.21
C LYS A 70 4.62 -2.71 -2.88
N SER A 71 5.88 -3.09 -2.64
CA SER A 71 6.96 -2.15 -2.30
C SER A 71 7.19 -1.10 -3.39
N ALA A 72 7.00 -1.44 -4.66
CA ALA A 72 7.05 -0.47 -5.75
C ALA A 72 5.79 0.40 -5.78
N MET A 73 4.59 -0.21 -5.65
CA MET A 73 3.32 0.49 -5.81
C MET A 73 3.10 1.58 -4.77
N VAL A 74 3.54 1.40 -3.52
CA VAL A 74 3.40 2.43 -2.47
C VAL A 74 4.11 3.72 -2.88
N ASN A 75 5.34 3.63 -3.40
CA ASN A 75 6.10 4.78 -3.89
C ASN A 75 5.57 5.38 -5.20
N ILE A 76 5.05 4.53 -6.09
CA ILE A 76 4.42 4.96 -7.35
C ILE A 76 3.17 5.78 -7.04
N SER A 77 2.42 5.39 -6.02
CA SER A 77 1.22 6.09 -5.54
C SER A 77 1.49 7.54 -5.18
N ASP A 78 2.56 7.82 -4.44
CA ASP A 78 2.97 9.18 -4.06
C ASP A 78 3.21 10.09 -5.27
N ILE A 79 3.85 9.55 -6.31
CA ILE A 79 4.12 10.33 -7.52
C ILE A 79 2.81 10.69 -8.24
N PHE A 80 1.87 9.74 -8.33
CA PHE A 80 0.56 10.01 -8.91
C PHE A 80 -0.28 10.94 -8.03
N ALA A 81 -0.15 10.86 -6.70
CA ALA A 81 -0.80 11.74 -5.75
C ALA A 81 -0.41 13.23 -5.92
N MET A 82 0.73 13.50 -6.55
CA MET A 82 1.13 14.86 -6.94
C MET A 82 0.88 15.17 -8.43
N ASN A 83 0.06 14.38 -9.10
CA ASN A 83 -0.19 14.49 -10.55
C ASN A 83 1.09 14.34 -11.41
N GLY A 84 2.09 13.68 -10.85
CA GLY A 84 3.37 13.40 -11.52
C GLY A 84 3.33 12.17 -12.41
N THR A 85 4.46 11.85 -13.02
CA THR A 85 4.70 10.62 -13.77
C THR A 85 5.96 9.97 -13.23
N PRO A 86 5.90 8.75 -12.66
CA PRO A 86 7.08 8.06 -12.15
C PRO A 86 8.01 7.66 -13.32
N ARG A 87 9.32 7.68 -13.10
CA ARG A 87 10.32 7.42 -14.13
C ARG A 87 11.43 6.49 -13.71
N GLN A 88 11.99 6.69 -12.52
CA GLN A 88 13.09 5.87 -12.02
C GLN A 88 12.84 5.41 -10.60
N MET A 89 13.51 4.32 -10.24
CA MET A 89 13.43 3.72 -8.91
C MET A 89 14.79 3.27 -8.42
N VAL A 90 15.08 3.51 -7.16
CA VAL A 90 16.29 3.04 -6.45
C VAL A 90 15.83 2.13 -5.30
N VAL A 91 16.46 0.95 -5.16
CA VAL A 91 16.00 -0.10 -4.24
C VAL A 91 17.10 -0.48 -3.26
N SER A 92 16.92 -0.21 -1.98
CA SER A 92 17.84 -0.63 -0.92
C SER A 92 17.22 -1.76 -0.09
N ILE A 93 17.97 -2.85 0.11
CA ILE A 93 17.50 -4.05 0.81
C ILE A 93 18.50 -4.47 1.89
N ALA A 94 18.01 -4.68 3.11
CA ALA A 94 18.77 -5.28 4.20
C ALA A 94 18.22 -6.67 4.55
N LEU A 95 19.07 -7.72 4.42
CA LEU A 95 18.68 -9.12 4.45
C LEU A 95 19.28 -9.86 5.64
N SER A 96 18.46 -10.64 6.34
CA SER A 96 18.99 -11.62 7.31
C SER A 96 19.45 -12.90 6.62
N LYS A 97 20.27 -13.69 7.33
CA LYS A 97 20.89 -14.94 6.81
C LYS A 97 19.89 -16.04 6.39
N ARG A 98 18.62 -15.91 6.71
CA ARG A 98 17.59 -16.90 6.36
C ARG A 98 17.17 -16.86 4.90
N PHE A 99 17.39 -15.72 4.22
CA PHE A 99 16.98 -15.54 2.83
C PHE A 99 17.97 -16.22 1.88
N LYS A 100 17.41 -16.78 0.81
CA LYS A 100 18.13 -17.38 -0.29
C LYS A 100 18.08 -16.46 -1.51
N VAL A 101 18.88 -16.78 -2.50
CA VAL A 101 18.89 -16.04 -3.78
C VAL A 101 17.53 -16.13 -4.47
N GLU A 102 16.89 -17.29 -4.41
CA GLU A 102 15.59 -17.55 -5.01
C GLU A 102 14.48 -16.66 -4.42
N ASP A 103 14.56 -16.33 -3.12
CA ASP A 103 13.62 -15.41 -2.47
C ASP A 103 13.73 -14.00 -3.08
N LEU A 104 14.95 -13.55 -3.35
CA LEU A 104 15.19 -12.26 -3.99
C LEU A 104 14.84 -12.26 -5.48
N ASP A 105 15.06 -13.35 -6.18
CA ASP A 105 14.61 -13.50 -7.57
C ASP A 105 13.08 -13.27 -7.65
N GLU A 106 12.30 -13.87 -6.74
CA GLU A 106 10.84 -13.67 -6.67
C GLU A 106 10.46 -12.22 -6.30
N PHE A 107 11.16 -11.62 -5.34
CA PHE A 107 10.96 -10.21 -4.99
C PHE A 107 11.15 -9.30 -6.22
N TYR A 108 12.24 -9.49 -6.95
CA TYR A 108 12.52 -8.69 -8.16
C TYR A 108 11.57 -9.00 -9.32
N VAL A 109 10.99 -10.21 -9.40
CA VAL A 109 9.92 -10.50 -10.36
C VAL A 109 8.70 -9.60 -10.10
N GLY A 110 8.27 -9.47 -8.84
CA GLY A 110 7.17 -8.60 -8.47
C GLY A 110 7.49 -7.12 -8.68
N LEU A 111 8.66 -6.68 -8.22
CA LEU A 111 9.13 -5.30 -8.38
C LEU A 111 9.17 -4.89 -9.85
N LYS A 112 9.76 -5.73 -10.72
CA LYS A 112 9.82 -5.48 -12.16
C LYS A 112 8.42 -5.43 -12.79
N ALA A 113 7.50 -6.30 -12.39
CA ALA A 113 6.13 -6.27 -12.90
C ALA A 113 5.44 -4.91 -12.63
N ALA A 114 5.64 -4.33 -11.44
CA ALA A 114 5.15 -2.99 -11.12
C ALA A 114 5.83 -1.91 -11.96
N CYS A 115 7.17 -1.98 -12.09
CA CYS A 115 7.95 -1.05 -12.90
C CYS A 115 7.60 -1.14 -14.39
N ASP A 116 7.37 -2.34 -14.92
CA ASP A 116 6.98 -2.56 -16.32
C ASP A 116 5.62 -1.97 -16.61
N LYS A 117 4.66 -2.13 -15.69
CA LYS A 117 3.31 -1.58 -15.81
C LYS A 117 3.31 -0.06 -15.98
N TRP A 118 4.19 0.64 -15.28
CA TRP A 118 4.25 2.10 -15.24
C TRP A 118 5.45 2.68 -15.98
N ASN A 119 6.17 1.86 -16.75
CA ASN A 119 7.35 2.28 -17.54
C ASN A 119 8.42 2.98 -16.69
N ILE A 120 8.83 2.34 -15.59
CA ILE A 120 9.80 2.83 -14.63
C ILE A 120 11.12 2.09 -14.80
N ASP A 121 12.24 2.82 -14.80
CA ASP A 121 13.59 2.26 -14.82
C ASP A 121 14.07 2.01 -13.39
N ILE A 122 14.54 0.78 -13.09
CA ILE A 122 15.30 0.52 -11.88
C ILE A 122 16.76 0.94 -12.17
N VAL A 123 17.22 2.00 -11.51
CA VAL A 123 18.48 2.66 -11.88
C VAL A 123 19.59 2.48 -10.87
N GLY A 124 19.33 1.86 -9.73
CA GLY A 124 20.33 1.63 -8.69
C GLY A 124 19.73 1.04 -7.44
N GLY A 125 20.56 0.89 -6.43
CA GLY A 125 20.15 0.38 -5.12
C GLY A 125 21.34 0.09 -4.24
N ASP A 126 21.04 -0.54 -3.10
CA ASP A 126 22.04 -1.01 -2.14
C ASP A 126 21.59 -2.34 -1.53
N THR A 127 22.55 -3.19 -1.19
CA THR A 127 22.28 -4.46 -0.54
C THR A 127 23.18 -4.63 0.67
N THR A 128 22.58 -4.79 1.84
CA THR A 128 23.32 -4.97 3.10
C THR A 128 22.74 -6.10 3.94
N SER A 129 23.40 -6.42 5.04
CA SER A 129 22.93 -7.43 5.97
C SER A 129 22.07 -6.85 7.09
N SER A 130 21.07 -7.64 7.53
CA SER A 130 20.28 -7.39 8.73
C SER A 130 20.49 -8.51 9.74
N TYR A 131 20.44 -8.19 11.03
CA TYR A 131 20.41 -9.21 12.09
C TYR A 131 19.03 -9.80 12.32
N THR A 132 17.96 -9.07 11.94
CA THR A 132 16.55 -9.38 12.29
C THR A 132 15.63 -9.28 11.12
N GLY A 133 15.46 -10.07 10.21
CA GLY A 133 14.44 -9.99 9.16
C GLY A 133 14.85 -9.20 7.92
N LEU A 134 13.84 -8.70 7.22
CA LEU A 134 13.95 -7.98 5.95
C LEU A 134 13.55 -6.53 6.14
N ALA A 135 14.38 -5.62 5.63
CA ALA A 135 14.04 -4.20 5.48
C ALA A 135 14.21 -3.79 4.02
N ILE A 136 13.26 -3.05 3.50
CA ILE A 136 13.23 -2.56 2.12
C ILE A 136 13.05 -1.06 2.18
N SER A 137 13.89 -0.30 1.46
CA SER A 137 13.68 1.11 1.23
C SER A 137 13.72 1.37 -0.27
N ILE A 138 12.65 1.95 -0.79
CA ILE A 138 12.54 2.29 -2.20
C ILE A 138 12.41 3.80 -2.33
N THR A 139 13.19 4.37 -3.24
CA THR A 139 13.06 5.76 -3.64
C THR A 139 12.55 5.80 -5.06
N CYS A 140 11.40 6.45 -5.28
CA CYS A 140 10.85 6.69 -6.61
C CYS A 140 11.08 8.14 -7.04
N ILE A 141 11.54 8.31 -8.28
CA ILE A 141 11.80 9.60 -8.89
C ILE A 141 10.83 9.74 -10.05
N GLY A 142 10.09 10.84 -10.06
CA GLY A 142 9.15 11.18 -11.10
C GLY A 142 9.35 12.60 -11.63
N GLU A 143 8.54 12.95 -12.60
CA GLU A 143 8.53 14.27 -13.20
C GLU A 143 7.11 14.84 -13.32
N GLY A 144 6.99 16.15 -13.31
CA GLY A 144 5.73 16.84 -13.55
C GLY A 144 5.92 18.20 -14.20
N ASP A 145 4.92 18.65 -14.94
CA ASP A 145 4.85 20.03 -15.42
C ASP A 145 4.62 20.97 -14.24
N LYS A 146 5.39 22.03 -14.13
CA LYS A 146 5.34 22.97 -13.02
C LYS A 146 3.93 23.44 -12.68
N ASP A 147 3.13 23.73 -13.69
CA ASP A 147 1.78 24.27 -13.53
C ASP A 147 0.71 23.20 -13.36
N LYS A 148 1.08 21.91 -13.44
CA LYS A 148 0.18 20.76 -13.29
C LYS A 148 0.41 19.96 -12.02
N ILE A 149 1.52 20.19 -11.29
CA ILE A 149 1.74 19.53 -9.99
C ILE A 149 0.67 19.95 -9.03
N VAL A 150 0.09 18.96 -8.34
CA VAL A 150 -0.94 19.17 -7.31
C VAL A 150 -0.34 18.92 -5.94
N TYR A 151 -0.69 19.76 -4.99
CA TYR A 151 -0.24 19.73 -3.60
C TYR A 151 -1.41 19.43 -2.67
N ARG A 152 -1.11 19.16 -1.40
CA ARG A 152 -2.12 18.98 -0.34
C ARG A 152 -2.80 20.29 0.09
N ASN A 153 -2.20 21.45 -0.18
CA ASN A 153 -2.54 22.76 0.36
C ASN A 153 -3.33 23.68 -0.58
N GLY A 154 -4.05 23.12 -1.53
CA GLY A 154 -4.76 23.92 -2.55
C GLY A 154 -6.27 23.91 -2.47
N ALA A 155 -6.86 23.18 -1.52
CA ALA A 155 -8.32 23.06 -1.38
C ALA A 155 -8.96 24.39 -0.98
N LYS A 156 -10.12 24.71 -1.58
CA LYS A 156 -10.85 25.97 -1.37
C LYS A 156 -12.27 25.71 -0.90
N GLU A 157 -12.87 26.68 -0.20
CA GLU A 157 -14.28 26.62 0.18
C GLU A 157 -15.16 26.32 -1.05
N THR A 158 -16.12 25.42 -0.91
CA THR A 158 -17.01 24.87 -1.93
C THR A 158 -16.41 23.85 -2.89
N ASP A 159 -15.11 23.59 -2.85
CA ASP A 159 -14.55 22.50 -3.64
C ASP A 159 -15.20 21.17 -3.27
N LEU A 160 -15.43 20.35 -4.28
CA LEU A 160 -15.94 18.99 -4.12
C LEU A 160 -14.81 18.07 -3.64
N VAL A 161 -15.11 17.19 -2.69
CA VAL A 161 -14.19 16.17 -2.23
C VAL A 161 -14.48 14.85 -2.94
N CYS A 162 -13.48 14.31 -3.60
CA CYS A 162 -13.57 13.10 -4.41
C CYS A 162 -12.55 12.05 -3.95
N VAL A 163 -12.94 10.78 -4.08
CA VAL A 163 -12.03 9.64 -3.91
C VAL A 163 -12.12 8.72 -5.12
N THR A 164 -11.05 7.98 -5.38
CA THR A 164 -11.06 6.93 -6.40
C THR A 164 -11.42 5.57 -5.80
N GLY A 165 -11.84 4.63 -6.64
CA GLY A 165 -12.10 3.24 -6.28
C GLY A 165 -13.08 3.06 -5.12
N ASP A 166 -12.71 2.22 -4.16
CA ASP A 166 -13.39 1.95 -2.90
C ASP A 166 -12.39 1.82 -1.75
N LEU A 167 -12.87 1.94 -0.51
CA LEU A 167 -12.04 2.09 0.67
C LEU A 167 -12.27 0.99 1.71
N GLY A 168 -11.22 0.68 2.46
CA GLY A 168 -11.23 -0.27 3.56
C GLY A 168 -11.01 -1.72 3.12
N ALA A 169 -10.91 -2.00 1.82
CA ALA A 169 -10.71 -3.36 1.31
C ALA A 169 -9.33 -3.93 1.69
N ALA A 170 -8.28 -3.13 1.58
CA ALA A 170 -6.93 -3.53 1.98
C ALA A 170 -6.88 -3.87 3.48
N TYR A 171 -7.46 -3.02 4.31
CA TYR A 171 -7.53 -3.25 5.76
C TYR A 171 -8.32 -4.53 6.11
N MET A 172 -9.45 -4.80 5.44
CA MET A 172 -10.20 -6.03 5.67
C MET A 172 -9.45 -7.27 5.19
N GLY A 173 -8.65 -7.15 4.12
CA GLY A 173 -7.71 -8.18 3.67
C GLY A 173 -6.65 -8.47 4.73
N LEU A 174 -6.06 -7.44 5.34
CA LEU A 174 -5.12 -7.59 6.45
C LEU A 174 -5.77 -8.29 7.65
N GLN A 175 -6.97 -7.86 8.06
CA GLN A 175 -7.68 -8.48 9.19
C GLN A 175 -7.98 -9.96 8.93
N LEU A 176 -8.32 -10.32 7.69
CA LEU A 176 -8.51 -11.71 7.29
C LEU A 176 -7.22 -12.53 7.46
N LEU A 177 -6.10 -12.03 6.94
CA LEU A 177 -4.79 -12.69 7.03
C LEU A 177 -4.31 -12.84 8.48
N GLU A 178 -4.44 -11.79 9.29
CA GLU A 178 -4.07 -11.83 10.70
C GLU A 178 -4.96 -12.78 11.51
N ARG A 179 -6.25 -12.87 11.18
CA ARG A 179 -7.16 -13.86 11.81
C ARG A 179 -6.70 -15.30 11.52
N GLU A 180 -6.45 -15.63 10.26
CA GLU A 180 -6.01 -16.97 9.88
C GLU A 180 -4.66 -17.33 10.52
N LYS A 181 -3.73 -16.39 10.55
CA LYS A 181 -2.45 -16.52 11.25
C LYS A 181 -2.64 -16.78 12.75
N ALA A 182 -3.52 -16.02 13.42
CA ALA A 182 -3.80 -16.20 14.84
C ALA A 182 -4.43 -17.57 15.13
N VAL A 183 -5.34 -18.06 14.28
CA VAL A 183 -5.93 -19.40 14.38
C VAL A 183 -4.85 -20.47 14.23
N TYR A 184 -3.99 -20.37 13.22
CA TYR A 184 -2.90 -21.31 13.00
C TYR A 184 -1.96 -21.40 14.21
N TYR A 185 -1.44 -20.26 14.70
CA TYR A 185 -0.52 -20.26 15.85
C TYR A 185 -1.19 -20.67 17.15
N GLY A 186 -2.48 -20.36 17.34
CA GLY A 186 -3.26 -20.84 18.47
C GLY A 186 -3.36 -22.37 18.50
N GLN A 187 -3.70 -22.99 17.38
CA GLN A 187 -3.74 -24.46 17.25
C GLN A 187 -2.38 -25.10 17.44
N LEU A 188 -1.32 -24.52 16.87
CA LEU A 188 0.06 -25.00 17.01
C LEU A 188 0.51 -24.97 18.49
N SER A 189 0.25 -23.87 19.19
CA SER A 189 0.56 -23.71 20.61
C SER A 189 -0.16 -24.76 21.49
N ASP A 190 -1.42 -25.04 21.20
CA ASP A 190 -2.19 -26.07 21.91
C ASP A 190 -1.64 -27.48 21.66
N LEU A 191 -1.25 -27.79 20.43
CA LEU A 191 -0.63 -29.06 20.09
C LEU A 191 0.73 -29.23 20.79
N ASP A 192 1.57 -28.18 20.78
CA ASP A 192 2.87 -28.18 21.45
C ASP A 192 2.74 -28.42 22.96
N LYS A 193 1.75 -27.79 23.61
CA LYS A 193 1.46 -28.04 25.03
C LYS A 193 1.08 -29.48 25.27
N LYS A 194 0.17 -30.05 24.47
CA LYS A 194 -0.25 -31.45 24.57
C LYS A 194 0.91 -32.43 24.32
N ILE A 195 1.81 -32.11 23.40
CA ILE A 195 3.03 -32.90 23.14
C ILE A 195 3.95 -32.90 24.37
N LYS A 196 4.15 -31.73 24.99
CA LYS A 196 4.97 -31.63 26.23
C LYS A 196 4.36 -32.47 27.37
N ASP A 197 3.05 -32.41 27.59
CA ASP A 197 2.37 -33.17 28.61
C ASP A 197 2.43 -34.69 28.33
N ALA A 198 2.25 -35.12 27.08
CA ALA A 198 2.36 -36.50 26.66
C ALA A 198 3.78 -37.06 26.84
N LYS A 199 4.82 -36.26 26.53
CA LYS A 199 6.23 -36.63 26.82
C LYS A 199 6.50 -36.77 28.30
N ALA A 200 5.97 -35.89 29.14
CA ALA A 200 6.15 -35.93 30.58
C ALA A 200 5.48 -37.16 31.19
N SER A 201 4.39 -37.66 30.59
CA SER A 201 3.67 -38.89 31.01
C SER A 201 4.22 -40.18 30.38
N GLY A 202 5.25 -40.12 29.53
CA GLY A 202 5.85 -41.25 28.84
C GLY A 202 4.94 -41.92 27.80
N ASN A 203 3.96 -41.19 27.26
CA ASN A 203 3.03 -41.72 26.27
C ASN A 203 3.51 -41.45 24.82
N ASP A 204 4.43 -42.30 24.38
CA ASP A 204 5.07 -42.15 23.06
C ASP A 204 4.07 -42.27 21.88
N GLU A 205 3.03 -43.10 22.03
CA GLU A 205 2.02 -43.25 20.98
C GLU A 205 1.20 -41.94 20.81
N LEU A 206 0.82 -41.31 21.93
CA LEU A 206 0.14 -40.02 21.90
C LEU A 206 1.05 -38.90 21.27
N VAL A 207 2.35 -38.91 21.60
CA VAL A 207 3.31 -37.97 21.02
C VAL A 207 3.36 -38.11 19.50
N LYS A 208 3.44 -39.33 18.96
CA LYS A 208 3.44 -39.58 17.50
C LYS A 208 2.14 -39.08 16.84
N ASN A 209 0.99 -39.35 17.46
CA ASN A 209 -0.31 -38.91 16.92
C ASN A 209 -0.44 -37.39 16.92
N LEU A 210 0.04 -36.71 17.95
CA LEU A 210 0.02 -35.25 18.03
C LEU A 210 1.01 -34.62 17.02
N GLN A 211 2.18 -35.22 16.82
CA GLN A 211 3.15 -34.78 15.81
C GLN A 211 2.60 -34.92 14.40
N LYS A 212 1.83 -35.99 14.12
CA LYS A 212 1.12 -36.09 12.83
C LYS A 212 0.14 -34.94 12.63
N LYS A 213 -0.62 -34.55 13.67
CA LYS A 213 -1.54 -33.38 13.60
C LYS A 213 -0.80 -32.06 13.37
N VAL A 214 0.40 -31.87 13.93
CA VAL A 214 1.25 -30.71 13.64
C VAL A 214 1.63 -30.68 12.16
N ASN A 215 2.01 -31.83 11.59
CA ASN A 215 2.33 -31.90 10.15
C ASN A 215 1.10 -31.59 9.28
N GLU A 216 -0.07 -32.19 9.62
CA GLU A 216 -1.34 -31.90 8.94
C GLU A 216 -1.71 -30.41 9.01
N LEU A 217 -1.47 -29.74 10.17
CA LEU A 217 -1.68 -28.31 10.33
C LEU A 217 -0.70 -27.47 9.49
N ASN A 218 0.56 -27.89 9.42
CA ASN A 218 1.58 -27.20 8.59
C ASN A 218 1.29 -27.31 7.09
N ASP A 219 0.63 -28.40 6.66
CA ASP A 219 0.23 -28.62 5.27
C ASP A 219 -1.12 -27.97 4.93
N PHE A 220 -1.84 -27.46 5.96
CA PHE A 220 -3.14 -26.83 5.77
C PHE A 220 -3.00 -25.48 5.07
N GLN A 221 -3.81 -25.28 4.03
CA GLN A 221 -3.95 -24.00 3.35
C GLN A 221 -5.31 -23.41 3.71
N PRO A 222 -5.38 -22.17 4.22
CA PRO A 222 -6.63 -21.48 4.46
C PRO A 222 -7.47 -21.38 3.18
N ASP A 223 -8.78 -21.55 3.30
CA ASP A 223 -9.69 -21.34 2.18
C ASP A 223 -10.08 -19.86 2.09
N PHE A 224 -9.63 -19.22 1.04
CA PHE A 224 -9.92 -17.82 0.73
C PHE A 224 -10.93 -17.65 -0.40
N ALA A 225 -11.64 -18.71 -0.80
CA ALA A 225 -12.63 -18.63 -1.86
C ALA A 225 -13.67 -17.52 -1.61
N GLY A 226 -13.86 -16.65 -2.58
CA GLY A 226 -14.73 -15.48 -2.49
C GLY A 226 -14.17 -14.31 -1.66
N LYS A 227 -12.88 -14.35 -1.30
CA LYS A 227 -12.17 -13.26 -0.58
C LYS A 227 -11.00 -12.71 -1.43
N GLU A 228 -10.88 -13.13 -2.68
CA GLU A 228 -9.74 -12.82 -3.56
C GLU A 228 -9.55 -11.31 -3.73
N TYR A 229 -10.65 -10.56 -3.81
CA TYR A 229 -10.62 -9.12 -3.93
C TYR A 229 -9.92 -8.44 -2.73
N LEU A 230 -10.29 -8.83 -1.51
CA LEU A 230 -9.70 -8.28 -0.29
C LEU A 230 -8.20 -8.59 -0.19
N LEU A 231 -7.83 -9.83 -0.55
CA LEU A 231 -6.43 -10.25 -0.57
C LEU A 231 -5.63 -9.48 -1.63
N GLN A 232 -6.19 -9.31 -2.83
CA GLN A 232 -5.55 -8.53 -3.88
C GLN A 232 -5.30 -7.09 -3.42
N ARG A 233 -6.30 -6.43 -2.82
CA ARG A 233 -6.17 -5.06 -2.32
C ARG A 233 -5.06 -4.92 -1.28
N GLN A 234 -4.87 -5.92 -0.41
CA GLN A 234 -3.83 -5.90 0.62
C GLN A 234 -2.45 -6.33 0.11
N LEU A 235 -2.37 -7.40 -0.71
CA LEU A 235 -1.11 -8.01 -1.11
C LEU A 235 -0.52 -7.42 -2.39
N ALA A 236 -1.37 -6.92 -3.28
CA ALA A 236 -1.00 -6.33 -4.56
C ALA A 236 -1.82 -5.06 -4.83
N PRO A 237 -1.64 -3.98 -4.02
CA PRO A 237 -2.34 -2.72 -4.21
C PRO A 237 -1.98 -2.09 -5.55
N GLU A 238 -2.85 -1.20 -6.03
CA GLU A 238 -2.70 -0.54 -7.32
C GLU A 238 -2.64 0.97 -7.16
N ALA A 239 -1.59 1.59 -7.72
CA ALA A 239 -1.51 3.04 -7.81
C ALA A 239 -2.42 3.58 -8.94
N ARG A 240 -3.05 4.74 -8.73
CA ARG A 240 -4.12 5.26 -9.57
C ARG A 240 -3.66 6.22 -10.67
N GLY A 241 -2.64 5.81 -11.43
CA GLY A 241 -2.19 6.56 -12.61
C GLY A 241 -3.25 6.69 -13.72
N ASP A 242 -4.19 5.73 -13.81
CA ASP A 242 -5.33 5.76 -14.71
C ASP A 242 -6.24 6.99 -14.50
N ILE A 243 -6.39 7.42 -13.26
CA ILE A 243 -7.22 8.57 -12.89
C ILE A 243 -6.57 9.89 -13.33
N LYS A 244 -5.24 10.01 -13.21
CA LYS A 244 -4.51 11.16 -13.74
C LYS A 244 -4.83 11.40 -15.21
N GLU A 245 -4.76 10.36 -16.04
CA GLU A 245 -5.07 10.44 -17.46
C GLU A 245 -6.53 10.83 -17.73
N LYS A 246 -7.48 10.27 -16.96
CA LYS A 246 -8.91 10.58 -17.07
C LYS A 246 -9.20 12.04 -16.70
N LEU A 247 -8.60 12.56 -15.63
CA LEU A 247 -8.74 13.95 -15.19
C LEU A 247 -8.17 14.91 -16.25
N GLU A 248 -7.01 14.60 -16.79
CA GLU A 248 -6.38 15.40 -17.85
C GLU A 248 -7.25 15.42 -19.13
N ALA A 249 -7.78 14.29 -19.55
CA ALA A 249 -8.68 14.17 -20.71
C ALA A 249 -10.00 14.97 -20.52
N ALA A 250 -10.51 15.03 -19.28
CA ALA A 250 -11.69 15.83 -18.92
C ALA A 250 -11.40 17.32 -18.74
N GLY A 251 -10.13 17.74 -18.82
CA GLY A 251 -9.70 19.10 -18.54
C GLY A 251 -9.94 19.52 -17.10
N ILE A 252 -9.78 18.62 -16.15
CA ILE A 252 -9.92 18.84 -14.71
C ILE A 252 -8.53 18.90 -14.08
N GLN A 253 -8.28 19.99 -13.35
CA GLN A 253 -7.09 20.15 -12.52
C GLN A 253 -7.52 20.10 -11.06
N PRO A 254 -7.16 19.08 -10.27
CA PRO A 254 -7.42 19.06 -8.84
C PRO A 254 -6.82 20.27 -8.13
N THR A 255 -7.51 20.78 -7.12
CA THR A 255 -7.04 21.90 -6.30
C THR A 255 -6.13 21.43 -5.16
N ALA A 256 -6.41 20.24 -4.59
CA ALA A 256 -5.53 19.52 -3.68
C ALA A 256 -5.64 18.02 -3.95
N MET A 257 -4.59 17.27 -3.68
CA MET A 257 -4.58 15.81 -3.86
C MET A 257 -3.53 15.14 -2.98
N MET A 258 -3.82 13.92 -2.57
CA MET A 258 -2.90 12.95 -1.96
C MET A 258 -3.46 11.55 -2.13
N ASP A 259 -2.65 10.54 -1.91
CA ASP A 259 -3.13 9.14 -1.85
C ASP A 259 -3.60 8.76 -0.44
N ILE A 260 -4.32 7.65 -0.33
CA ILE A 260 -4.86 7.14 0.93
C ILE A 260 -4.01 5.96 1.39
N SER A 261 -3.01 6.26 2.23
CA SER A 261 -2.06 5.30 2.81
C SER A 261 -2.39 4.95 4.26
N ASP A 262 -2.79 5.93 5.08
CA ASP A 262 -3.09 5.77 6.52
C ASP A 262 -4.61 5.71 6.82
N GLY A 263 -5.43 5.97 5.81
CA GLY A 263 -6.89 5.95 5.85
C GLY A 263 -7.51 7.32 5.60
N LEU A 264 -8.68 7.33 4.99
CA LEU A 264 -9.39 8.55 4.54
C LEU A 264 -9.44 9.66 5.60
N SER A 265 -9.62 9.31 6.87
CA SER A 265 -9.67 10.30 7.96
C SER A 265 -8.37 11.08 8.11
N SER A 266 -7.23 10.39 8.04
CA SER A 266 -5.90 11.00 8.14
C SER A 266 -5.66 11.98 7.01
N GLU A 267 -5.88 11.54 5.78
CA GLU A 267 -5.62 12.32 4.59
C GLU A 267 -6.55 13.52 4.45
N LEU A 268 -7.83 13.40 4.84
CA LEU A 268 -8.75 14.54 4.93
C LEU A 268 -8.26 15.59 5.92
N LEU A 269 -7.76 15.15 7.08
CA LEU A 269 -7.20 16.06 8.09
C LEU A 269 -5.97 16.78 7.56
N HIS A 270 -5.08 16.10 6.83
CA HIS A 270 -3.90 16.70 6.20
C HIS A 270 -4.26 17.75 5.14
N ILE A 271 -5.19 17.45 4.23
CA ILE A 271 -5.67 18.43 3.24
C ILE A 271 -6.30 19.64 3.95
N CYS A 272 -7.17 19.41 4.93
CA CYS A 272 -7.84 20.49 5.65
C CYS A 272 -6.87 21.37 6.44
N GLU A 273 -5.87 20.77 7.08
CA GLU A 273 -4.87 21.51 7.85
C GLU A 273 -3.99 22.36 6.95
N GLN A 274 -3.43 21.76 5.89
CA GLN A 274 -2.54 22.49 4.97
C GLN A 274 -3.27 23.52 4.10
N SER A 275 -4.56 23.32 3.85
CA SER A 275 -5.39 24.28 3.11
C SER A 275 -6.12 25.27 4.01
N ASN A 276 -5.97 25.17 5.36
CA ASN A 276 -6.67 25.97 6.35
C ASN A 276 -8.19 26.03 6.10
N CYS A 277 -8.83 24.84 6.00
CA CYS A 277 -10.26 24.70 5.71
C CYS A 277 -10.92 23.62 6.59
N GLY A 278 -12.23 23.55 6.57
CA GLY A 278 -13.04 22.46 7.06
C GLY A 278 -13.51 21.55 5.93
N CYS A 279 -14.16 20.45 6.29
CA CYS A 279 -14.82 19.59 5.31
C CYS A 279 -16.11 18.99 5.86
N ARG A 280 -16.97 18.56 4.95
CA ARG A 280 -18.20 17.83 5.26
C ARG A 280 -18.26 16.61 4.37
N ILE A 281 -18.11 15.43 4.96
CA ILE A 281 -18.09 14.15 4.27
C ILE A 281 -19.37 13.39 4.57
N PHE A 282 -19.99 12.82 3.56
CA PHE A 282 -21.25 12.09 3.72
C PHE A 282 -20.99 10.58 3.77
N GLU A 283 -21.25 9.96 4.91
CA GLU A 283 -21.05 8.52 5.14
C GLU A 283 -21.64 7.65 4.02
N LYS A 284 -22.87 7.98 3.58
CA LYS A 284 -23.57 7.23 2.53
C LYS A 284 -22.92 7.29 1.13
N GLN A 285 -21.99 8.22 0.92
CA GLN A 285 -21.30 8.43 -0.35
C GLN A 285 -19.90 7.84 -0.35
N ILE A 286 -19.36 7.42 0.80
CA ILE A 286 -18.08 6.72 0.88
C ILE A 286 -18.22 5.41 0.12
N PRO A 287 -17.39 5.18 -0.92
CA PRO A 287 -17.46 3.95 -1.70
C PRO A 287 -16.87 2.79 -0.88
N ILE A 288 -17.65 1.74 -0.73
CA ILE A 288 -17.27 0.51 -0.03
C ILE A 288 -17.72 -0.67 -0.88
N ASP A 289 -16.79 -1.56 -1.21
CA ASP A 289 -17.12 -2.77 -1.95
C ASP A 289 -17.96 -3.74 -1.12
N TYR A 290 -18.80 -4.53 -1.81
CA TYR A 290 -19.67 -5.53 -1.16
C TYR A 290 -18.87 -6.55 -0.35
N GLN A 291 -17.73 -7.05 -0.85
CA GLN A 291 -16.91 -8.02 -0.12
C GLN A 291 -16.31 -7.40 1.15
N THR A 292 -15.94 -6.12 1.10
CA THR A 292 -15.47 -5.36 2.27
C THR A 292 -16.56 -5.27 3.34
N ALA A 293 -17.80 -4.94 2.93
CA ALA A 293 -18.93 -4.84 3.85
C ALA A 293 -19.27 -6.21 4.49
N VAL A 294 -19.33 -7.28 3.70
CA VAL A 294 -19.58 -8.64 4.21
C VAL A 294 -18.50 -9.09 5.17
N MET A 295 -17.23 -8.85 4.85
CA MET A 295 -16.12 -9.24 5.72
C MET A 295 -16.12 -8.47 7.04
N ALA A 296 -16.43 -7.17 7.00
CA ALA A 296 -16.56 -6.37 8.22
C ALA A 296 -17.69 -6.89 9.11
N GLU A 297 -18.84 -7.29 8.54
CA GLU A 297 -19.94 -7.91 9.26
C GLU A 297 -19.53 -9.25 9.88
N GLU A 298 -18.86 -10.14 9.12
CA GLU A 298 -18.32 -11.41 9.61
C GLU A 298 -17.39 -11.24 10.82
N MET A 299 -16.62 -10.15 10.84
CA MET A 299 -15.69 -9.80 11.93
C MET A 299 -16.31 -8.94 13.03
N ASN A 300 -17.61 -8.63 12.93
CA ASN A 300 -18.31 -7.72 13.86
C ASN A 300 -17.61 -6.34 13.97
N MET A 301 -17.16 -5.82 12.84
CA MET A 301 -16.52 -4.51 12.70
C MET A 301 -17.45 -3.51 12.01
N ASN A 302 -17.33 -2.23 12.37
CA ASN A 302 -18.06 -1.18 11.67
C ASN A 302 -17.35 -0.85 10.35
N VAL A 303 -18.01 -1.11 9.22
CA VAL A 303 -17.41 -0.96 7.88
C VAL A 303 -17.05 0.50 7.56
N THR A 304 -17.84 1.47 8.04
CA THR A 304 -17.51 2.90 7.85
C THR A 304 -16.22 3.25 8.58
N THR A 305 -16.01 2.71 9.78
CA THR A 305 -14.76 2.88 10.52
C THR A 305 -13.58 2.24 9.76
N CYS A 306 -13.78 1.05 9.17
CA CYS A 306 -12.76 0.41 8.35
C CYS A 306 -12.38 1.26 7.11
N ALA A 307 -13.36 1.81 6.40
CA ALA A 307 -13.14 2.67 5.24
C ALA A 307 -12.50 4.03 5.60
N MET A 308 -12.84 4.58 6.78
CA MET A 308 -12.32 5.87 7.23
C MET A 308 -10.90 5.79 7.81
N ASN A 309 -10.54 4.67 8.44
CA ASN A 309 -9.29 4.54 9.21
C ASN A 309 -8.44 3.31 8.85
N GLY A 310 -8.90 2.46 7.95
CA GLY A 310 -8.10 1.40 7.36
C GLY A 310 -7.12 2.01 6.34
N GLY A 311 -5.86 1.70 6.46
CA GLY A 311 -4.84 2.19 5.53
C GLY A 311 -4.60 1.25 4.35
N GLU A 312 -3.58 1.60 3.55
CA GLU A 312 -3.05 0.81 2.43
C GLU A 312 -4.00 0.63 1.24
N ASP A 313 -5.03 1.50 1.10
CA ASP A 313 -5.92 1.47 -0.06
C ASP A 313 -5.24 2.03 -1.33
N TYR A 314 -4.31 2.98 -1.20
CA TYR A 314 -3.57 3.66 -2.29
C TYR A 314 -4.48 4.22 -3.38
N GLU A 315 -5.70 4.56 -2.99
CA GLU A 315 -6.62 5.34 -3.78
C GLU A 315 -6.28 6.83 -3.67
N LEU A 316 -6.72 7.66 -4.61
CA LEU A 316 -6.52 9.11 -4.55
C LEU A 316 -7.67 9.80 -3.85
N LEU A 317 -7.34 10.67 -2.89
CA LEU A 317 -8.21 11.68 -2.33
C LEU A 317 -7.86 13.03 -2.96
N PHE A 318 -8.84 13.71 -3.54
CA PHE A 318 -8.58 15.00 -4.16
C PHE A 318 -9.79 15.93 -4.11
N THR A 319 -9.53 17.22 -4.32
CA THR A 319 -10.56 18.26 -4.40
C THR A 319 -10.58 18.90 -5.77
N VAL A 320 -11.78 19.27 -6.23
CA VAL A 320 -11.99 19.97 -7.50
C VAL A 320 -12.99 21.13 -7.33
N PRO A 321 -12.88 22.21 -8.13
CA PRO A 321 -13.86 23.29 -8.09
C PRO A 321 -15.27 22.77 -8.33
N ILE A 322 -16.27 23.33 -7.65
CA ILE A 322 -17.69 22.96 -7.83
C ILE A 322 -18.16 23.10 -9.28
N GLY A 323 -17.55 24.00 -10.06
CA GLY A 323 -17.83 24.16 -11.48
C GLY A 323 -17.50 22.94 -12.36
N ASP A 324 -16.68 22.02 -11.87
CA ASP A 324 -16.34 20.77 -12.55
C ASP A 324 -17.23 19.59 -12.16
N HIS A 325 -18.30 19.82 -11.37
CA HIS A 325 -19.23 18.79 -10.91
C HIS A 325 -19.75 17.90 -12.05
N ASP A 326 -20.18 18.49 -13.15
CA ASP A 326 -20.76 17.74 -14.26
C ASP A 326 -19.74 16.89 -15.03
N LYS A 327 -18.47 17.30 -15.00
CA LYS A 327 -17.37 16.52 -15.59
C LYS A 327 -16.93 15.38 -14.66
N ILE A 328 -16.78 15.66 -13.35
CA ILE A 328 -16.23 14.69 -12.40
C ILE A 328 -17.16 13.52 -12.14
N LYS A 329 -18.49 13.76 -12.12
CA LYS A 329 -19.49 12.70 -11.88
C LYS A 329 -19.50 11.62 -12.96
N ASP A 330 -19.01 11.93 -14.17
CA ASP A 330 -18.99 11.02 -15.32
C ASP A 330 -17.66 10.27 -15.46
N ILE A 331 -16.67 10.56 -14.58
CA ILE A 331 -15.41 9.84 -14.58
C ILE A 331 -15.56 8.50 -13.85
N ASP A 332 -15.41 7.41 -14.60
CA ASP A 332 -15.45 6.07 -14.04
C ASP A 332 -14.30 5.85 -13.05
N GLY A 333 -14.64 5.24 -11.90
CA GLY A 333 -13.70 5.00 -10.80
C GLY A 333 -13.52 6.20 -9.86
N VAL A 334 -14.27 7.31 -10.02
CA VAL A 334 -14.29 8.46 -9.10
C VAL A 334 -15.64 8.57 -8.40
N LYS A 335 -15.60 8.86 -7.10
CA LYS A 335 -16.79 9.10 -6.26
C LYS A 335 -16.68 10.44 -5.54
N LEU A 336 -17.75 11.23 -5.63
CA LEU A 336 -17.91 12.45 -4.87
C LEU A 336 -18.43 12.09 -3.47
N ILE A 337 -17.66 12.41 -2.44
CA ILE A 337 -17.96 12.00 -1.05
C ILE A 337 -18.33 13.18 -0.14
N GLY A 338 -18.10 14.42 -0.57
CA GLY A 338 -18.36 15.59 0.26
C GLY A 338 -17.92 16.90 -0.38
N HIS A 339 -17.70 17.89 0.45
CA HIS A 339 -17.21 19.21 0.02
C HIS A 339 -16.39 19.90 1.11
N ILE A 340 -15.56 20.83 0.67
CA ILE A 340 -14.73 21.69 1.53
C ILE A 340 -15.60 22.83 2.08
N THR A 341 -15.39 23.16 3.35
CA THR A 341 -16.10 24.19 4.09
C THR A 341 -15.12 25.20 4.70
N LYS A 342 -15.67 26.24 5.33
CA LYS A 342 -14.89 27.17 6.15
C LYS A 342 -14.27 26.45 7.34
N PRO A 343 -13.09 26.90 7.82
CA PRO A 343 -12.42 26.27 8.97
C PRO A 343 -13.27 26.25 10.25
N GLU A 344 -14.09 27.28 10.46
CA GLU A 344 -14.94 27.42 11.65
C GLU A 344 -16.04 26.34 11.75
N LEU A 345 -16.40 25.69 10.62
CA LEU A 345 -17.36 24.61 10.60
C LEU A 345 -16.74 23.24 10.98
N GLY A 346 -15.42 23.20 11.17
CA GLY A 346 -14.72 21.97 11.52
C GLY A 346 -14.66 20.95 10.40
N LYS A 347 -14.28 19.74 10.76
CA LYS A 347 -14.11 18.58 9.86
C LYS A 347 -15.12 17.53 10.28
N GLN A 348 -16.21 17.38 9.50
CA GLN A 348 -17.39 16.63 9.93
C GLN A 348 -17.71 15.46 9.01
N LEU A 349 -18.00 14.30 9.61
CA LEU A 349 -18.66 13.18 8.97
C LEU A 349 -20.17 13.28 9.23
N VAL A 350 -20.96 13.38 8.18
CA VAL A 350 -22.42 13.36 8.24
C VAL A 350 -22.89 11.92 8.10
N ALA A 351 -23.36 11.35 9.19
CA ALA A 351 -23.84 9.98 9.25
C ALA A 351 -25.15 9.79 8.45
N ARG A 352 -25.53 8.54 8.21
CA ARG A 352 -26.73 8.18 7.44
C ARG A 352 -28.03 8.72 8.05
N ASP A 353 -28.07 8.91 9.37
CA ASP A 353 -29.20 9.47 10.12
C ASP A 353 -29.19 11.02 10.18
N GLY A 354 -28.15 11.65 9.59
CA GLY A 354 -27.98 13.11 9.54
C GLY A 354 -27.24 13.69 10.74
N ASN A 355 -26.83 12.88 11.72
CA ASN A 355 -25.96 13.34 12.79
C ASN A 355 -24.55 13.67 12.26
N GLU A 356 -23.91 14.65 12.87
CA GLU A 356 -22.56 15.10 12.51
C GLU A 356 -21.57 14.68 13.58
N PHE A 357 -20.44 14.07 13.15
CA PHE A 357 -19.36 13.64 14.02
C PHE A 357 -18.06 14.26 13.56
N GLU A 358 -17.26 14.74 14.49
CA GLU A 358 -15.93 15.23 14.20
C GLU A 358 -15.05 14.10 13.64
N ILE A 359 -14.42 14.31 12.49
CA ILE A 359 -13.49 13.36 11.88
C ILE A 359 -12.21 13.31 12.74
N LYS A 360 -11.82 12.10 13.14
CA LYS A 360 -10.61 11.81 13.92
C LYS A 360 -9.83 10.70 13.25
N ALA A 361 -8.54 10.92 13.03
CA ALA A 361 -7.66 9.87 12.56
C ALA A 361 -7.43 8.84 13.70
N GLN A 362 -7.85 7.62 13.46
CA GLN A 362 -7.69 6.46 14.34
C GLN A 362 -6.85 5.37 13.65
N GLY A 363 -6.31 5.66 12.47
CA GLY A 363 -5.48 4.78 11.67
C GLY A 363 -4.18 4.39 12.37
N TRP A 364 -3.40 3.61 11.67
CA TRP A 364 -2.13 3.11 12.17
C TRP A 364 -1.17 4.26 12.50
N ASN A 365 -0.48 4.17 13.63
CA ASN A 365 0.55 5.12 14.03
C ASN A 365 1.77 4.34 14.57
N PRO A 366 2.89 4.31 13.85
CA PRO A 366 4.07 3.51 14.18
C PRO A 366 4.71 3.89 15.51
N LEU A 367 4.45 5.10 16.02
CA LEU A 367 5.06 5.65 17.23
C LEU A 367 4.11 5.62 18.44
N LYS A 368 2.85 5.23 18.27
CA LYS A 368 1.92 4.98 19.39
C LYS A 368 1.89 3.47 19.67
N LYS A 369 2.34 3.09 20.86
CA LYS A 369 2.18 1.74 21.40
C LYS A 369 0.84 1.61 22.07
#